data_77da58b5b2a4e4063d72c67c0587a4e9
#
_entry.id   77da58b5b2a4e4063d72c67c0587a4e9
#
_cell.length_a   1.000
_cell.length_b   1.000
_cell.length_c   1.000
_cell.angle_alpha   90.00
_cell.angle_beta   90.00
_cell.angle_gamma   90.00
#
_symmetry.space_group_name_H-M   'P 1'
#
loop_
_entity.id
_entity.type
_entity.pdbx_description
1 polymer ?
#
loop_
_entity_poly.entity_id
_entity_poly.type
_entity_poly.pdbx_seq_one_letter_code
_entity_poly.pdbx_strand_id
1 'polypeptide(L)'
;MRDRVRKSPLADGVFVDINKLVRMINQIAENFDTGDHETAVAGVLDHVTRFWTLDMKKQIIAHVKDGKTGLNEIAEAAVRELAANEKYAA
;
A
#
# COMPACT_ATOMS: atom_id res chain seq x y z
N MET A 1 24.26 -17.73 9.22
CA MET A 1 23.91 -17.50 9.18
C MET A 1 23.41 -16.99 8.82
N ARG A 2 23.31 -16.99 8.70
CA ARG A 2 22.82 -16.54 8.48
C ARG A 2 22.29 -15.99 7.95
N ASP A 3 22.21 -16.31 7.75
CA ASP A 3 21.57 -15.87 7.29
C ASP A 3 21.14 -15.18 7.12
N ARG A 4 21.10 -15.20 7.22
CA ARG A 4 20.63 -14.63 7.18
C ARG A 4 20.50 -13.86 6.60
N VAL A 5 20.92 -14.03 6.39
CA VAL A 5 20.81 -13.49 5.95
C VAL A 5 20.44 -13.03 5.33
N ARG A 6 20.21 -13.26 5.31
CA ARG A 6 19.87 -12.92 4.76
C ARG A 6 19.50 -12.28 4.12
N LYS A 7 19.47 -12.77 4.58
CA LYS A 7 18.77 -11.93 3.73
C LYS A 7 19.63 -10.96 3.03
N SER A 8 19.33 -10.76 1.86
CA SER A 8 20.15 -9.90 1.08
C SER A 8 19.84 -8.42 1.36
N PRO A 9 20.86 -7.59 1.63
CA PRO A 9 20.63 -6.16 1.77
C PRO A 9 20.03 -5.55 0.50
N LEU A 10 20.39 -6.07 -0.65
CA LEU A 10 19.88 -5.59 -1.92
C LEU A 10 18.37 -5.82 -2.00
N ALA A 11 17.93 -6.98 -1.55
CA ALA A 11 16.52 -7.28 -1.53
C ALA A 11 15.78 -6.34 -0.60
N ASP A 12 16.41 -5.99 0.52
CA ASP A 12 15.80 -5.06 1.46
C ASP A 12 15.59 -3.69 0.83
N GLY A 13 16.43 -3.30 -0.10
CA GLY A 13 16.28 -2.03 -0.77
C GLY A 13 15.27 -2.05 -1.89
N VAL A 14 14.95 -3.24 -2.40
CA VAL A 14 14.04 -3.39 -3.53
C VAL A 14 12.66 -3.81 -3.09
N PHE A 15 12.58 -4.68 -2.11
CA PHE A 15 11.30 -5.25 -1.68
C PHE A 15 10.93 -4.76 -0.30
N VAL A 16 9.71 -4.26 -0.19
CA VAL A 16 9.16 -3.87 1.10
C VAL A 16 8.20 -4.97 1.52
N ASP A 17 8.31 -5.39 2.78
CA ASP A 17 7.44 -6.42 3.34
C ASP A 17 6.00 -5.95 3.27
N ILE A 18 5.09 -6.83 2.80
CA ILE A 18 3.68 -6.47 2.68
C ILE A 18 3.09 -6.04 4.02
N ASN A 19 3.51 -6.62 5.12
CA ASN A 19 3.02 -6.21 6.42
C ASN A 19 3.40 -4.77 6.73
N LYS A 20 4.58 -4.35 6.29
CA LYS A 20 4.99 -2.97 6.47
C LYS A 20 4.17 -2.04 5.58
N LEU A 21 3.88 -2.46 4.35
CA LEU A 21 3.05 -1.66 3.46
C LEU A 21 1.64 -1.46 4.04
N VAL A 22 1.09 -2.51 4.63
CA VAL A 22 -0.22 -2.42 5.27
C VAL A 22 -0.20 -1.39 6.40
N ARG A 23 0.83 -1.45 7.25
CA ARG A 23 0.95 -0.49 8.36
C ARG A 23 1.13 0.93 7.82
N MET A 24 1.94 1.08 6.78
CA MET A 24 2.19 2.39 6.20
C MET A 24 0.92 3.01 5.63
N ILE A 25 0.16 2.24 4.86
CA ILE A 25 -1.03 2.80 4.23
C ILE A 25 -2.11 3.10 5.27
N ASN A 26 -2.20 2.29 6.31
CA ASN A 26 -3.13 2.57 7.41
C ASN A 26 -2.75 3.87 8.12
N GLN A 27 -1.47 4.09 8.34
CA GLN A 27 -0.99 5.31 8.98
C GLN A 27 -1.29 6.52 8.10
N ILE A 28 -1.06 6.39 6.80
CA ILE A 28 -1.37 7.47 5.86
C ILE A 28 -2.87 7.77 5.92
N ALA A 29 -3.69 6.73 5.91
CA ALA A 29 -5.14 6.90 5.96
C ALA A 29 -5.57 7.62 7.23
N GLU A 30 -4.97 7.26 8.37
CA GLU A 30 -5.27 7.94 9.63
C GLU A 30 -4.90 9.42 9.58
N ASN A 31 -3.79 9.73 8.94
CA ASN A 31 -3.35 11.12 8.83
C ASN A 31 -4.29 11.97 7.98
N PHE A 32 -4.95 11.35 7.01
CA PHE A 32 -5.89 12.07 6.15
C PHE A 32 -7.32 12.02 6.66
N ASP A 33 -7.58 11.26 7.72
CA ASP A 33 -8.94 11.08 8.23
C ASP A 33 -9.34 12.31 9.05
N THR A 34 -10.11 13.19 8.41
CA THR A 34 -10.60 14.41 9.05
C THR A 34 -12.10 14.37 9.21
N GLY A 35 -12.71 13.20 9.05
CA GLY A 35 -14.15 13.03 9.16
C GLY A 35 -14.88 12.97 7.83
N ASP A 36 -14.23 13.35 6.74
CA ASP A 36 -14.80 13.24 5.40
C ASP A 36 -14.13 12.07 4.70
N HIS A 37 -14.89 10.99 4.55
CA HIS A 37 -14.37 9.75 3.98
C HIS A 37 -13.81 9.95 2.57
N GLU A 38 -14.55 10.64 1.72
CA GLU A 38 -14.12 10.81 0.33
C GLU A 38 -12.85 11.63 0.21
N THR A 39 -12.75 12.68 1.02
CA THR A 39 -11.54 13.50 1.04
C THR A 39 -10.35 12.69 1.52
N ALA A 40 -10.57 11.86 2.54
CA ALA A 40 -9.49 11.03 3.08
C ALA A 40 -9.03 10.02 2.05
N VAL A 41 -9.97 9.36 1.37
CA VAL A 41 -9.62 8.38 0.32
C VAL A 41 -8.83 9.05 -0.78
N ALA A 42 -9.26 10.22 -1.22
CA ALA A 42 -8.56 10.96 -2.28
C ALA A 42 -7.15 11.32 -1.84
N GLY A 43 -6.99 11.71 -0.58
CA GLY A 43 -5.67 12.06 -0.04
C GLY A 43 -4.72 10.88 -0.03
N VAL A 44 -5.21 9.72 0.42
CA VAL A 44 -4.39 8.51 0.45
C VAL A 44 -4.00 8.11 -0.97
N LEU A 45 -4.98 8.12 -1.87
CA LEU A 45 -4.74 7.75 -3.26
C LEU A 45 -3.67 8.65 -3.89
N ASP A 46 -3.80 9.96 -3.69
CA ASP A 46 -2.83 10.91 -4.22
C ASP A 46 -1.43 10.66 -3.64
N HIS A 47 -1.36 10.45 -2.33
CA HIS A 47 -0.08 10.22 -1.67
C HIS A 47 0.61 8.96 -2.21
N VAL A 48 -0.13 7.87 -2.30
CA VAL A 48 0.42 6.60 -2.77
C VAL A 48 0.82 6.71 -4.24
N THR A 49 -0.01 7.37 -5.04
CA THR A 49 0.30 7.56 -6.46
C THR A 49 1.60 8.31 -6.66
N ARG A 50 1.86 9.32 -5.82
CA ARG A 50 3.04 10.16 -5.97
C ARG A 50 4.30 9.55 -5.38
N PHE A 51 4.17 8.87 -4.24
CA PHE A 51 5.35 8.54 -3.44
C PHE A 51 5.69 7.06 -3.38
N TRP A 52 4.76 6.17 -3.69
CA TRP A 52 5.05 4.74 -3.66
C TRP A 52 5.58 4.28 -5.01
N THR A 53 6.53 3.33 -4.97
CA THR A 53 7.03 2.74 -6.21
C THR A 53 5.96 1.88 -6.85
N LEU A 54 6.15 1.57 -8.12
CA LEU A 54 5.23 0.69 -8.84
C LEU A 54 5.12 -0.66 -8.14
N ASP A 55 6.24 -1.19 -7.67
CA ASP A 55 6.25 -2.49 -7.01
C ASP A 55 5.42 -2.46 -5.73
N MET A 56 5.57 -1.41 -4.93
CA MET A 56 4.80 -1.26 -3.71
C MET A 56 3.31 -1.18 -4.01
N LYS A 57 2.94 -0.45 -5.04
CA LYS A 57 1.53 -0.33 -5.45
C LYS A 57 0.97 -1.67 -5.87
N LYS A 58 1.73 -2.43 -6.66
CA LYS A 58 1.28 -3.73 -7.11
C LYS A 58 1.11 -4.70 -5.96
N GLN A 59 2.02 -4.66 -4.99
CA GLN A 59 1.92 -5.53 -3.84
C GLN A 59 0.67 -5.26 -3.02
N ILE A 60 0.37 -4.00 -2.75
CA ILE A 60 -0.79 -3.67 -1.93
C ILE A 60 -2.10 -3.98 -2.68
N ILE A 61 -2.11 -3.78 -3.99
CA ILE A 61 -3.27 -4.12 -4.81
C ILE A 61 -3.52 -5.62 -4.77
N ALA A 62 -2.45 -6.42 -4.94
CA ALA A 62 -2.59 -7.87 -4.90
C ALA A 62 -3.11 -8.34 -3.54
N HIS A 63 -2.64 -7.71 -2.47
CA HIS A 63 -3.07 -8.04 -1.12
C HIS A 63 -4.59 -7.88 -0.98
N VAL A 64 -5.13 -6.78 -1.47
CA VAL A 64 -6.57 -6.54 -1.39
C VAL A 64 -7.33 -7.47 -2.33
N LYS A 65 -6.84 -7.70 -3.53
CA LYS A 65 -7.48 -8.59 -4.49
C LYS A 65 -7.56 -10.02 -4.00
N ASP A 66 -6.55 -10.44 -3.24
CA ASP A 66 -6.53 -11.79 -2.67
C ASP A 66 -7.43 -11.93 -1.46
N GLY A 67 -8.15 -10.89 -1.10
CA GLY A 67 -9.06 -10.95 0.03
C GLY A 67 -8.38 -10.87 1.37
N LYS A 68 -7.10 -10.50 1.39
CA LYS A 68 -6.37 -10.34 2.63
C LYS A 68 -6.84 -9.09 3.36
N THR A 69 -6.73 -9.12 4.66
CA THR A 69 -7.25 -8.04 5.50
C THR A 69 -6.12 -7.25 6.13
N GLY A 70 -6.48 -6.35 7.03
CA GLY A 70 -5.52 -5.54 7.76
C GLY A 70 -5.58 -4.07 7.41
N LEU A 71 -6.20 -3.71 6.29
CA LEU A 71 -6.36 -2.31 5.92
C LEU A 71 -7.62 -1.74 6.57
N ASN A 72 -7.52 -0.48 7.02
CA ASN A 72 -8.72 0.20 7.50
C ASN A 72 -9.58 0.60 6.29
N GLU A 73 -10.78 1.10 6.56
CA GLU A 73 -11.75 1.38 5.49
C GLU A 73 -11.22 2.37 4.46
N ILE A 74 -10.60 3.43 4.94
CA ILE A 74 -10.08 4.46 4.04
C ILE A 74 -8.97 3.90 3.18
N ALA A 75 -8.04 3.15 3.80
CA ALA A 75 -6.93 2.55 3.07
C ALA A 75 -7.43 1.57 2.03
N GLU A 76 -8.38 0.73 2.39
CA GLU A 76 -8.91 -0.26 1.46
C GLU A 76 -9.61 0.42 0.28
N ALA A 77 -10.41 1.44 0.56
CA ALA A 77 -11.10 2.16 -0.51
C ALA A 77 -10.10 2.80 -1.47
N ALA A 78 -9.02 3.38 -0.93
CA ALA A 78 -7.99 3.99 -1.76
C ALA A 78 -7.30 2.95 -2.63
N VAL A 79 -7.00 1.77 -2.08
CA VAL A 79 -6.35 0.72 -2.87
C VAL A 79 -7.26 0.20 -3.96
N ARG A 80 -8.57 0.10 -3.67
CA ARG A 80 -9.51 -0.34 -4.71
C ARG A 80 -9.57 0.65 -5.86
N GLU A 81 -9.51 1.94 -5.56
CA GLU A 81 -9.47 2.95 -6.62
C GLU A 81 -8.15 2.90 -7.38
N LEU A 82 -7.05 2.67 -6.67
CA LEU A 82 -5.76 2.52 -7.31
C LEU A 82 -5.76 1.33 -8.26
N ALA A 83 -6.39 0.23 -7.84
CA ALA A 83 -6.46 -0.98 -8.64
C ALA A 83 -7.32 -0.79 -9.90
N ALA A 84 -8.26 0.14 -9.84
CA ALA A 84 -9.11 0.43 -11.00
C ALA A 84 -8.37 1.21 -12.07
N ASN A 85 -7.22 1.79 -11.74
CA ASN A 85 -6.41 2.51 -12.70
C ASN A 85 -5.74 1.51 -13.64
N GLU A 86 -5.88 1.74 -14.94
CA GLU A 86 -5.37 0.80 -15.94
C GLU A 86 -3.87 0.54 -15.85
N LYS A 87 -3.12 1.51 -15.37
CA LYS A 87 -1.68 1.34 -15.21
C LYS A 87 -1.32 0.15 -14.33
N TYR A 88 -2.19 -0.17 -13.38
CA TYR A 88 -1.88 -1.18 -12.37
C TYR A 88 -2.75 -2.41 -12.49
N ALA A 89 -3.61 -2.46 -13.49
CA ALA A 89 -4.60 -3.54 -13.61
C ALA A 89 -4.04 -4.79 -14.25
N ALA A 90 -2.96 -4.69 -14.96
CA ALA A 90 -2.40 -5.81 -15.73
C ALA A 90 -1.70 -6.87 -14.88
#